data_34ef3dd8107328b2ec65298dbed44fa2
#
_entry.id   34ef3dd8107328b2ec65298dbed44fa2
#
_cell.length_a   1.000
_cell.length_b   1.000
_cell.length_c   1.000
_cell.angle_alpha   90.00
_cell.angle_beta   90.00
_cell.angle_gamma   90.00
#
_symmetry.space_group_name_H-M   'P 1'
#
loop_
_entity.id
_entity.type
_entity.pdbx_description
1 polymer ?
#
loop_
_entity_poly.entity_id
_entity_poly.type
_entity_poly.pdbx_seq_one_letter_code
_entity_poly.pdbx_strand_id
1 'polypeptide(L)'
;MILNLQRIGFNTIMLLGIGMRVIQIGIFSVLLLILSVDPVAAESEEIDVSIGFDFTFGEIIQDEKIISGTVVSSEEEVQISWEIYNSTGFKYNWGIFNGESEQLTRLSDDYFSMDWQMNIDPNDYYSCSCEFKVTVTFDSIVILEDKMPFFISNDNYVSDSSYTMLVENPLENDWINGNLLVEGKIRDITGGNPSSAQIFVKRYVTFIETCNAQPIANIVNDVSLSFDDNNFFSLELDMETKPDGWYELVILIPNPDDSAVIDFYTCLPFKLNNLNPTISITTPPSDIVEELSTMVIDASSSEDPIWTEENLYFIWTCTNSRDNRIIVHEGYDALSFELDSSVSANYNLKLEVVDQGGLSSTTEYNFSISNLIPTSKLTINGITVSDGDEINLESLNPILLDGSKSSDTENDLQGLRCIWSINGIVIFEGCENRELIWPENQTDNKEIVLRLDVMDNDGDFSSQSVKLINPNVNDSLPYPLIVLLISFLFLISSIFYRFRKDSENNSIPKWSKGK
;
A
#
# COMPACT_ATOMS: atom_id res chain seq x y z
N MET A 1 -7.70 30.45 21.00
CA MET A 1 -7.00 31.57 21.58
C MET A 1 -5.97 32.05 20.57
N ILE A 2 -6.32 33.11 19.84
CA ILE A 2 -5.59 33.65 18.69
C ILE A 2 -4.43 34.47 19.22
N LEU A 3 -3.22 34.19 18.80
CA LEU A 3 -2.06 35.06 19.07
C LEU A 3 -1.54 35.63 17.75
N ASN A 4 -1.78 36.93 17.61
CA ASN A 4 -1.19 37.83 16.65
C ASN A 4 0.34 37.88 16.77
N LEU A 5 1.05 37.75 15.65
CA LEU A 5 2.41 38.24 15.52
C LEU A 5 2.46 39.31 14.44
N GLN A 6 2.61 40.53 14.94
CA GLN A 6 2.81 41.76 14.17
C GLN A 6 4.22 41.83 13.58
N ARG A 7 4.24 42.39 12.37
CA ARG A 7 5.34 42.96 11.60
C ARG A 7 6.45 43.58 12.45
N ILE A 8 7.70 43.22 12.13
CA ILE A 8 8.87 44.07 12.34
C ILE A 8 9.53 44.31 10.99
N GLY A 9 9.83 45.61 10.76
CA GLY A 9 10.12 46.20 9.49
C GLY A 9 11.45 45.83 8.86
N PHE A 10 11.42 45.86 7.55
CA PHE A 10 12.59 45.99 6.69
C PHE A 10 13.14 47.41 6.78
N ASN A 11 14.38 47.54 7.21
CA ASN A 11 15.35 48.45 6.60
C ASN A 11 16.74 48.28 7.21
N THR A 12 17.72 48.30 6.31
CA THR A 12 19.16 48.46 6.53
C THR A 12 19.91 47.17 6.86
N ILE A 13 20.60 46.58 5.88
CA ILE A 13 22.05 46.50 5.76
C ILE A 13 22.41 45.83 4.46
N MET A 14 22.81 46.65 3.51
CA MET A 14 23.59 46.24 2.33
C MET A 14 25.04 46.43 2.74
N LEU A 15 25.75 45.29 3.03
CA LEU A 15 27.20 45.11 3.02
C LEU A 15 27.56 43.92 3.90
N LEU A 16 27.62 42.73 3.26
CA LEU A 16 28.44 41.56 3.63
C LEU A 16 28.00 40.38 2.75
N GLY A 17 28.26 40.52 1.48
CA GLY A 17 27.64 39.69 0.44
C GLY A 17 28.39 38.40 0.05
N ILE A 18 29.31 37.85 0.83
CA ILE A 18 30.01 36.59 0.44
C ILE A 18 30.04 35.53 1.56
N GLY A 19 29.97 35.93 2.83
CA GLY A 19 30.02 34.97 3.95
C GLY A 19 28.66 34.29 4.28
N MET A 20 27.54 34.92 3.95
CA MET A 20 26.20 34.41 4.34
C MET A 20 25.60 33.37 3.37
N ARG A 21 26.07 33.29 2.12
CA ARG A 21 25.57 32.27 1.16
C ARG A 21 26.06 30.85 1.46
N VAL A 22 27.26 30.70 2.01
CA VAL A 22 27.80 29.39 2.38
C VAL A 22 27.12 28.83 3.64
N ILE A 23 26.74 29.72 4.58
CA ILE A 23 26.03 29.33 5.81
C ILE A 23 24.56 28.98 5.51
N GLN A 24 23.89 29.71 4.59
CA GLN A 24 22.52 29.38 4.19
C GLN A 24 22.41 28.07 3.41
N ILE A 25 23.39 27.76 2.55
CA ILE A 25 23.43 26.48 1.83
C ILE A 25 23.72 25.33 2.82
N GLY A 26 24.59 25.54 3.81
CA GLY A 26 24.87 24.56 4.86
C GLY A 26 23.66 24.27 5.76
N ILE A 27 22.91 25.30 6.17
CA ILE A 27 21.71 25.15 7.00
C ILE A 27 20.57 24.52 6.21
N PHE A 28 20.42 24.85 4.93
CA PHE A 28 19.40 24.24 4.07
C PHE A 28 19.70 22.77 3.76
N SER A 29 20.97 22.41 3.57
CA SER A 29 21.39 21.02 3.38
C SER A 29 21.26 20.18 4.65
N VAL A 30 21.47 20.75 5.84
CA VAL A 30 21.24 20.08 7.12
C VAL A 30 19.75 19.96 7.42
N LEU A 31 18.93 20.98 7.05
CA LEU A 31 17.48 20.90 7.20
C LEU A 31 16.84 19.90 6.22
N LEU A 32 17.36 19.77 4.99
CA LEU A 32 16.94 18.74 4.04
C LEU A 32 17.37 17.32 4.48
N LEU A 33 18.52 17.17 5.14
CA LEU A 33 18.97 15.90 5.71
C LEU A 33 18.15 15.48 6.95
N ILE A 34 17.55 16.43 7.67
CA ILE A 34 16.65 16.14 8.80
C ILE A 34 15.22 15.83 8.31
N LEU A 35 14.83 16.31 7.11
CA LEU A 35 13.54 16.01 6.51
C LEU A 35 13.53 14.70 5.67
N SER A 36 14.69 14.10 5.46
CA SER A 36 14.84 12.81 4.78
C SER A 36 15.07 11.63 5.74
N VAL A 37 14.82 11.80 7.01
CA VAL A 37 14.54 10.66 7.88
C VAL A 37 13.09 10.30 7.59
N ASP A 38 12.89 9.32 6.72
CA ASP A 38 11.62 8.62 6.65
C ASP A 38 11.26 8.29 8.10
N PRO A 39 10.05 8.62 8.57
CA PRO A 39 9.59 8.02 9.80
C PRO A 39 9.60 6.51 9.49
N VAL A 40 10.56 5.80 10.04
CA VAL A 40 10.41 4.38 10.27
C VAL A 40 9.11 4.33 11.06
N ALA A 41 8.03 3.89 10.42
CA ALA A 41 6.83 3.52 11.13
C ALA A 41 7.36 2.54 12.17
N ALA A 42 7.37 2.97 13.43
CA ALA A 42 7.58 2.06 14.51
C ALA A 42 6.40 1.09 14.37
N GLU A 43 6.67 -0.14 13.93
CA GLU A 43 5.80 -1.25 14.23
C GLU A 43 5.52 -1.08 15.72
N SER A 44 4.27 -0.80 16.07
CA SER A 44 3.84 -0.88 17.45
C SER A 44 3.98 -2.36 17.78
N GLU A 45 5.09 -2.75 18.41
CA GLU A 45 5.22 -4.09 18.96
C GLU A 45 3.99 -4.28 19.85
N GLU A 46 3.15 -5.22 19.48
CA GLU A 46 1.97 -5.58 20.24
C GLU A 46 2.44 -6.06 21.61
N ILE A 47 2.07 -5.35 22.66
CA ILE A 47 2.50 -5.67 24.02
C ILE A 47 1.71 -6.91 24.45
N ASP A 48 2.41 -8.02 24.61
CA ASP A 48 1.83 -9.27 25.08
C ASP A 48 1.74 -9.24 26.62
N VAL A 49 0.52 -9.35 27.15
CA VAL A 49 0.23 -9.30 28.58
C VAL A 49 -0.73 -10.42 28.97
N SER A 50 -0.48 -11.06 30.12
CA SER A 50 -1.40 -12.00 30.73
C SER A 50 -1.55 -11.75 32.23
N ILE A 51 -2.77 -11.98 32.74
CA ILE A 51 -3.12 -11.86 34.16
C ILE A 51 -3.56 -13.24 34.68
N GLY A 52 -2.98 -13.69 35.78
CA GLY A 52 -3.36 -14.92 36.46
C GLY A 52 -3.86 -14.66 37.86
N PHE A 53 -4.91 -15.39 38.30
CA PHE A 53 -5.47 -15.34 39.62
C PHE A 53 -5.24 -16.69 40.34
N ASP A 54 -4.76 -16.66 41.60
CA ASP A 54 -4.53 -17.85 42.40
C ASP A 54 -5.73 -18.25 43.25
N PHE A 55 -6.83 -17.53 43.15
CA PHE A 55 -8.10 -17.87 43.80
C PHE A 55 -9.16 -18.24 42.75
N THR A 56 -10.19 -18.99 43.19
CA THR A 56 -11.13 -19.61 42.26
C THR A 56 -12.39 -18.77 42.04
N PHE A 57 -12.98 -18.89 40.86
CA PHE A 57 -14.29 -18.31 40.55
C PHE A 57 -15.34 -18.66 41.63
N GLY A 58 -16.05 -17.65 42.13
CA GLY A 58 -17.10 -17.78 43.11
C GLY A 58 -16.61 -18.23 44.47
N GLU A 59 -15.34 -18.02 44.78
CA GLU A 59 -14.82 -18.31 46.11
C GLU A 59 -15.50 -17.43 47.18
N ILE A 60 -15.79 -18.00 48.36
CA ILE A 60 -16.47 -17.30 49.45
C ILE A 60 -15.45 -16.92 50.51
N ILE A 61 -15.24 -15.62 50.71
CA ILE A 61 -14.34 -15.06 51.71
C ILE A 61 -15.19 -14.67 52.94
N GLN A 62 -15.08 -15.46 54.02
CA GLN A 62 -15.80 -15.23 55.31
C GLN A 62 -14.86 -14.76 56.41
N ASP A 63 -13.59 -15.10 56.32
CA ASP A 63 -12.53 -14.72 57.23
C ASP A 63 -11.45 -13.97 56.47
N GLU A 64 -10.58 -13.26 57.17
CA GLU A 64 -9.43 -12.57 56.58
C GLU A 64 -8.62 -13.53 55.69
N LYS A 65 -8.44 -13.16 54.43
CA LYS A 65 -7.77 -13.97 53.40
C LYS A 65 -6.86 -13.15 52.53
N ILE A 66 -5.67 -13.71 52.23
CA ILE A 66 -4.80 -13.19 51.20
C ILE A 66 -5.22 -13.81 49.86
N ILE A 67 -5.57 -12.97 48.89
CA ILE A 67 -5.70 -13.33 47.48
C ILE A 67 -4.41 -12.94 46.76
N SER A 68 -4.05 -13.69 45.74
CA SER A 68 -2.83 -13.46 44.96
C SER A 68 -3.01 -13.77 43.48
N GLY A 69 -2.01 -13.43 42.72
CA GLY A 69 -1.93 -13.74 41.29
C GLY A 69 -0.63 -13.26 40.70
N THR A 70 -0.51 -13.38 39.37
CA THR A 70 0.69 -13.03 38.62
C THR A 70 0.31 -12.24 37.38
N VAL A 71 1.07 -11.22 37.07
CA VAL A 71 1.05 -10.53 35.75
C VAL A 71 2.33 -10.85 35.03
N VAL A 72 2.22 -11.21 33.74
CA VAL A 72 3.35 -11.40 32.84
C VAL A 72 3.18 -10.42 31.67
N SER A 73 4.26 -9.73 31.28
CA SER A 73 4.26 -8.74 30.20
C SER A 73 5.53 -8.82 29.36
N SER A 74 5.45 -8.53 28.07
CA SER A 74 6.61 -8.31 27.22
C SER A 74 7.33 -6.99 27.53
N GLU A 75 6.66 -6.06 28.25
CA GLU A 75 7.21 -4.77 28.67
C GLU A 75 7.49 -4.73 30.18
N GLU A 76 8.64 -4.15 30.56
CA GLU A 76 9.07 -4.04 31.96
C GLU A 76 8.34 -2.92 32.73
N GLU A 77 7.99 -1.83 32.04
CA GLU A 77 7.50 -0.60 32.65
C GLU A 77 5.95 -0.48 32.63
N VAL A 78 5.23 -1.58 32.79
CA VAL A 78 3.76 -1.55 32.89
C VAL A 78 3.31 -1.18 34.32
N GLN A 79 2.19 -0.44 34.42
CA GLN A 79 1.54 -0.17 35.68
C GLN A 79 0.41 -1.19 35.90
N ILE A 80 0.35 -1.79 37.11
CA ILE A 80 -0.66 -2.78 37.49
C ILE A 80 -1.53 -2.17 38.56
N SER A 81 -2.81 -1.94 38.26
CA SER A 81 -3.82 -1.43 39.19
C SER A 81 -4.89 -2.49 39.46
N TRP A 82 -5.59 -2.34 40.56
CA TRP A 82 -6.67 -3.23 40.94
C TRP A 82 -7.85 -2.46 41.52
N GLU A 83 -9.03 -3.06 41.36
CA GLU A 83 -10.29 -2.51 41.85
C GLU A 83 -11.20 -3.63 42.35
N ILE A 84 -12.01 -3.36 43.39
CA ILE A 84 -13.07 -4.24 43.85
C ILE A 84 -14.41 -3.56 43.66
N TYR A 85 -15.30 -4.23 42.94
CA TYR A 85 -16.66 -3.78 42.67
C TYR A 85 -17.68 -4.77 43.29
N ASN A 86 -18.87 -4.29 43.57
CA ASN A 86 -20.02 -5.17 43.79
C ASN A 86 -20.80 -5.43 42.50
N SER A 87 -21.78 -6.31 42.54
CA SER A 87 -22.64 -6.66 41.40
C SER A 87 -23.44 -5.48 40.82
N THR A 88 -23.56 -4.37 41.54
CA THR A 88 -24.23 -3.15 41.05
C THR A 88 -23.26 -2.14 40.42
N GLY A 89 -21.98 -2.48 40.32
CA GLY A 89 -20.92 -1.61 39.79
C GLY A 89 -20.39 -0.58 40.78
N PHE A 90 -20.75 -0.69 42.09
CA PHE A 90 -20.20 0.21 43.10
C PHE A 90 -18.78 -0.22 43.49
N LYS A 91 -17.81 0.71 43.32
CA LYS A 91 -16.42 0.50 43.69
C LYS A 91 -16.21 0.59 45.18
N TYR A 92 -15.82 -0.52 45.82
CA TYR A 92 -15.51 -0.57 47.24
C TYR A 92 -14.09 -0.13 47.57
N ASN A 93 -13.13 -0.59 46.77
CA ASN A 93 -11.71 -0.36 47.04
C ASN A 93 -10.90 -0.36 45.74
N TRP A 94 -9.72 0.22 45.78
CA TRP A 94 -8.83 0.29 44.64
C TRP A 94 -7.38 0.56 45.05
N GLY A 95 -6.42 0.26 44.20
CA GLY A 95 -5.02 0.54 44.44
C GLY A 95 -4.11 0.22 43.25
N ILE A 96 -2.83 0.36 43.48
CA ILE A 96 -1.77 0.03 42.55
C ILE A 96 -0.87 -1.00 43.24
N PHE A 97 -0.53 -2.09 42.53
CA PHE A 97 0.38 -3.11 43.05
C PHE A 97 1.83 -2.69 42.94
N ASN A 98 2.23 -2.12 41.80
CA ASN A 98 3.56 -1.58 41.58
C ASN A 98 3.52 -0.05 41.63
N GLY A 99 4.24 0.54 42.61
CA GLY A 99 4.47 1.98 42.62
C GLY A 99 5.42 2.41 41.45
N GLU A 100 5.57 3.73 41.26
CA GLU A 100 6.44 4.32 40.19
C GLU A 100 7.90 3.80 40.18
N SER A 101 8.32 3.02 41.16
CA SER A 101 9.70 2.51 41.31
C SER A 101 9.83 0.99 41.36
N GLU A 102 8.73 0.25 41.27
CA GLU A 102 8.75 -1.22 41.29
C GLU A 102 8.57 -1.76 39.86
N GLN A 103 9.67 -2.11 39.24
CA GLN A 103 9.71 -2.74 37.91
C GLN A 103 9.39 -4.23 38.04
N LEU A 104 8.82 -4.81 36.99
CA LEU A 104 8.60 -6.24 36.90
C LEU A 104 9.94 -6.98 36.90
N THR A 105 9.96 -8.19 37.44
CA THR A 105 11.14 -9.05 37.46
C THR A 105 11.26 -9.78 36.13
N ARG A 106 12.45 -9.78 35.54
CA ARG A 106 12.72 -10.49 34.29
C ARG A 106 12.50 -12.00 34.47
N LEU A 107 11.56 -12.55 33.71
CA LEU A 107 11.20 -13.97 33.70
C LEU A 107 12.00 -14.74 32.63
N SER A 108 12.16 -14.14 31.43
CA SER A 108 12.90 -14.69 30.30
C SER A 108 13.58 -13.56 29.52
N ASP A 109 14.13 -13.84 28.32
CA ASP A 109 14.73 -12.80 27.48
C ASP A 109 13.68 -11.80 26.97
N ASP A 110 12.42 -12.23 26.79
CA ASP A 110 11.36 -11.46 26.16
C ASP A 110 10.20 -11.12 27.11
N TYR A 111 10.23 -11.62 28.38
CA TYR A 111 9.12 -11.44 29.32
C TYR A 111 9.57 -11.06 30.72
N PHE A 112 8.72 -10.28 31.37
CA PHE A 112 8.82 -9.83 32.75
C PHE A 112 7.61 -10.31 33.54
N SER A 113 7.72 -10.49 34.86
CA SER A 113 6.61 -10.90 35.70
C SER A 113 6.60 -10.19 37.02
N MET A 114 5.41 -10.09 37.60
CA MET A 114 5.19 -9.61 38.97
C MET A 114 4.12 -10.48 39.66
N ASP A 115 4.48 -11.06 40.81
CA ASP A 115 3.51 -11.67 41.71
C ASP A 115 2.89 -10.59 42.59
N TRP A 116 1.57 -10.54 42.62
CA TRP A 116 0.84 -9.61 43.45
C TRP A 116 0.07 -10.34 44.52
N GLN A 117 -0.17 -9.68 45.65
CA GLN A 117 -0.99 -10.19 46.74
C GLN A 117 -1.76 -9.06 47.42
N MET A 118 -2.93 -9.39 47.92
CA MET A 118 -3.79 -8.46 48.61
C MET A 118 -4.52 -9.15 49.74
N ASN A 119 -4.60 -8.49 50.89
CA ASN A 119 -5.37 -8.97 52.03
C ASN A 119 -6.80 -8.44 51.94
N ILE A 120 -7.79 -9.32 52.01
CA ILE A 120 -9.21 -9.00 52.11
C ILE A 120 -9.69 -9.38 53.51
N ASP A 121 -10.07 -8.37 54.32
CA ASP A 121 -10.80 -8.53 55.56
C ASP A 121 -12.30 -8.32 55.30
N PRO A 122 -13.17 -9.34 55.40
CA PRO A 122 -14.60 -9.19 55.17
C PRO A 122 -15.27 -8.09 56.01
N ASN A 123 -14.67 -7.72 57.16
CA ASN A 123 -15.23 -6.67 58.03
C ASN A 123 -15.11 -5.25 57.41
N ASP A 124 -14.22 -5.08 56.42
CA ASP A 124 -14.05 -3.82 55.71
C ASP A 124 -15.06 -3.63 54.58
N TYR A 125 -15.87 -4.66 54.29
CA TYR A 125 -16.80 -4.67 53.16
C TYR A 125 -18.21 -5.02 53.57
N TYR A 126 -19.20 -4.59 52.79
CA TYR A 126 -20.54 -5.18 52.86
C TYR A 126 -20.49 -6.56 52.18
N SER A 127 -21.36 -7.49 52.61
CA SER A 127 -21.53 -8.76 51.92
C SER A 127 -21.93 -8.49 50.46
N CYS A 128 -21.24 -9.09 49.54
CA CYS A 128 -21.46 -8.84 48.10
C CYS A 128 -21.13 -10.07 47.25
N SER A 129 -21.77 -10.15 46.10
CA SER A 129 -21.17 -10.72 44.90
C SER A 129 -20.24 -9.66 44.36
N CYS A 130 -18.94 -9.89 44.48
CA CYS A 130 -17.92 -8.91 44.15
C CYS A 130 -17.09 -9.35 42.93
N GLU A 131 -16.53 -8.38 42.23
CA GLU A 131 -15.52 -8.60 41.17
C GLU A 131 -14.21 -7.98 41.62
N PHE A 132 -13.13 -8.75 41.53
CA PHE A 132 -11.77 -8.26 41.64
C PHE A 132 -11.23 -8.06 40.24
N LYS A 133 -10.95 -6.81 39.87
CA LYS A 133 -10.47 -6.41 38.57
C LYS A 133 -9.01 -6.01 38.67
N VAL A 134 -8.20 -6.52 37.73
CA VAL A 134 -6.80 -6.11 37.53
C VAL A 134 -6.68 -5.47 36.18
N THR A 135 -6.05 -4.30 36.11
CA THR A 135 -5.84 -3.54 34.89
C THR A 135 -4.35 -3.29 34.70
N VAL A 136 -3.82 -3.64 33.53
CA VAL A 136 -2.44 -3.38 33.13
C VAL A 136 -2.43 -2.23 32.14
N THR A 137 -1.63 -1.20 32.42
CA THR A 137 -1.49 -0.02 31.56
C THR A 137 -0.03 0.22 31.19
N PHE A 138 0.21 0.66 29.96
CA PHE A 138 1.49 1.13 29.46
C PHE A 138 1.30 2.50 28.84
N ASP A 139 2.15 3.47 29.19
CA ASP A 139 2.05 4.86 28.73
C ASP A 139 0.64 5.48 28.89
N SER A 140 -0.05 5.10 29.99
CA SER A 140 -1.44 5.53 30.30
C SER A 140 -2.51 4.93 29.38
N ILE A 141 -2.18 3.95 28.55
CA ILE A 141 -3.11 3.19 27.72
C ILE A 141 -3.39 1.86 28.42
N VAL A 142 -4.65 1.46 28.51
CA VAL A 142 -5.04 0.15 29.02
C VAL A 142 -4.66 -0.89 27.97
N ILE A 143 -3.80 -1.84 28.37
CA ILE A 143 -3.36 -2.94 27.49
C ILE A 143 -4.22 -4.17 27.73
N LEU A 144 -4.45 -4.52 29.00
CA LEU A 144 -5.28 -5.66 29.38
C LEU A 144 -6.06 -5.35 30.66
N GLU A 145 -7.28 -5.80 30.68
CA GLU A 145 -8.14 -5.81 31.88
C GLU A 145 -8.72 -7.22 32.04
N ASP A 146 -8.59 -7.77 33.22
CA ASP A 146 -9.17 -9.07 33.55
C ASP A 146 -9.81 -9.04 34.95
N LYS A 147 -10.82 -9.88 35.16
CA LYS A 147 -11.62 -9.87 36.39
C LYS A 147 -11.92 -11.26 36.89
N MET A 148 -11.95 -11.41 38.23
CA MET A 148 -12.31 -12.63 38.89
C MET A 148 -13.46 -12.37 39.88
N PRO A 149 -14.65 -12.88 39.61
CA PRO A 149 -15.79 -12.78 40.53
C PRO A 149 -15.65 -13.70 41.74
N PHE A 150 -16.06 -13.18 42.91
CA PHE A 150 -16.02 -13.89 44.18
C PHE A 150 -17.09 -13.37 45.14
N PHE A 151 -17.27 -14.02 46.30
CA PHE A 151 -18.17 -13.55 47.32
C PHE A 151 -17.40 -13.05 48.54
N ILE A 152 -17.85 -11.91 49.12
CA ILE A 152 -17.54 -11.51 50.46
C ILE A 152 -18.79 -11.75 51.31
N SER A 153 -18.66 -12.53 52.39
CA SER A 153 -19.75 -12.82 53.31
C SER A 153 -19.39 -12.30 54.71
N ASN A 154 -20.13 -11.27 55.16
CA ASN A 154 -20.01 -10.70 56.48
C ASN A 154 -21.31 -10.96 57.24
N ASP A 155 -21.24 -11.59 58.42
CA ASP A 155 -22.42 -11.97 59.25
C ASP A 155 -23.33 -10.80 59.61
N ASN A 156 -22.86 -9.58 59.50
CA ASN A 156 -23.62 -8.37 59.87
C ASN A 156 -24.46 -7.78 58.73
N TYR A 157 -24.32 -8.27 57.48
CA TYR A 157 -24.95 -7.66 56.31
C TYR A 157 -25.49 -8.72 55.36
N VAL A 158 -26.65 -8.43 54.74
CA VAL A 158 -27.23 -9.26 53.70
C VAL A 158 -26.48 -8.99 52.39
N SER A 159 -26.18 -10.05 51.64
CA SER A 159 -25.56 -9.91 50.31
C SER A 159 -26.47 -9.14 49.35
N ASP A 160 -25.90 -8.31 48.52
CA ASP A 160 -26.59 -7.59 47.43
C ASP A 160 -27.00 -8.51 46.28
N SER A 161 -26.36 -9.67 46.16
CA SER A 161 -26.74 -10.74 45.22
C SER A 161 -26.37 -12.12 45.78
N SER A 162 -27.22 -13.10 45.48
CA SER A 162 -26.97 -14.51 45.78
C SER A 162 -26.15 -15.23 44.73
N TYR A 163 -25.89 -14.60 43.60
CA TYR A 163 -25.20 -15.17 42.44
C TYR A 163 -23.97 -14.37 42.05
N THR A 164 -23.01 -15.07 41.49
CA THR A 164 -21.88 -14.47 40.78
C THR A 164 -21.71 -15.12 39.42
N MET A 165 -21.16 -14.36 38.45
CA MET A 165 -21.06 -14.78 37.08
C MET A 165 -19.72 -14.33 36.49
N LEU A 166 -19.10 -15.21 35.69
CA LEU A 166 -18.00 -14.92 34.82
C LEU A 166 -18.42 -15.29 33.41
N VAL A 167 -18.46 -14.35 32.50
CA VAL A 167 -18.61 -14.60 31.05
C VAL A 167 -17.21 -14.66 30.47
N GLU A 168 -16.85 -15.81 29.90
CA GLU A 168 -15.55 -16.06 29.31
C GLU A 168 -15.56 -15.71 27.80
N ASN A 169 -16.75 -15.77 27.18
CA ASN A 169 -16.97 -15.41 25.78
C ASN A 169 -18.45 -14.99 25.54
N PRO A 170 -18.73 -13.88 24.81
CA PRO A 170 -17.78 -12.91 24.29
C PRO A 170 -17.19 -12.03 25.40
N LEU A 171 -16.05 -11.40 25.12
CA LEU A 171 -15.57 -10.31 25.94
C LEU A 171 -16.33 -9.02 25.62
N GLU A 172 -16.21 -8.03 26.49
CA GLU A 172 -16.85 -6.74 26.31
C GLU A 172 -16.26 -6.02 25.07
N ASN A 173 -17.15 -5.56 24.18
CA ASN A 173 -16.82 -4.90 22.90
C ASN A 173 -16.16 -5.78 21.83
N ASP A 174 -16.18 -7.11 21.99
CA ASP A 174 -15.68 -8.04 20.97
C ASP A 174 -16.37 -7.88 19.62
N TRP A 175 -15.60 -8.19 18.58
CA TRP A 175 -16.10 -8.34 17.22
C TRP A 175 -16.57 -9.76 16.97
N ILE A 176 -17.82 -9.93 16.56
CA ILE A 176 -18.44 -11.22 16.27
C ILE A 176 -18.79 -11.31 14.79
N ASN A 177 -18.35 -12.38 14.15
CA ASN A 177 -18.66 -12.72 12.77
C ASN A 177 -19.48 -14.03 12.75
N GLY A 178 -20.67 -14.01 12.16
CA GLY A 178 -21.51 -15.20 12.06
C GLY A 178 -22.13 -15.61 13.39
N ASN A 179 -21.65 -16.70 14.00
CA ASN A 179 -22.21 -17.24 15.22
C ASN A 179 -21.59 -16.62 16.48
N LEU A 180 -22.45 -16.26 17.43
CA LEU A 180 -22.03 -15.80 18.74
C LEU A 180 -21.90 -17.00 19.68
N LEU A 181 -20.67 -17.34 20.07
CA LEU A 181 -20.42 -18.30 21.15
C LEU A 181 -20.56 -17.57 22.49
N VAL A 182 -21.38 -18.09 23.38
CA VAL A 182 -21.57 -17.56 24.73
C VAL A 182 -21.15 -18.62 25.73
N GLU A 183 -20.08 -18.34 26.47
CA GLU A 183 -19.52 -19.27 27.45
C GLU A 183 -19.27 -18.57 28.79
N GLY A 184 -19.43 -19.32 29.85
CA GLY A 184 -19.17 -18.77 31.19
C GLY A 184 -19.56 -19.69 32.33
N LYS A 185 -19.50 -19.13 33.53
CA LYS A 185 -19.81 -19.81 34.77
C LYS A 185 -20.77 -18.98 35.61
N ILE A 186 -21.78 -19.62 36.18
CA ILE A 186 -22.68 -18.99 37.15
C ILE A 186 -22.71 -19.87 38.40
N ARG A 187 -22.55 -19.25 39.54
CA ARG A 187 -22.57 -19.96 40.83
C ARG A 187 -23.39 -19.18 41.84
N ASP A 188 -24.22 -19.89 42.59
CA ASP A 188 -24.84 -19.31 43.77
C ASP A 188 -23.89 -19.35 45.00
N ILE A 189 -24.23 -18.61 46.05
CA ILE A 189 -23.42 -18.55 47.27
C ILE A 189 -23.32 -19.90 48.01
N THR A 190 -24.19 -20.86 47.67
CA THR A 190 -24.14 -22.23 48.23
C THR A 190 -23.30 -23.17 47.39
N GLY A 191 -22.82 -22.75 46.24
CA GLY A 191 -22.01 -23.49 45.31
C GLY A 191 -22.78 -24.22 44.23
N GLY A 192 -24.09 -24.01 44.13
CA GLY A 192 -24.98 -24.61 43.15
C GLY A 192 -25.18 -23.76 41.90
N ASN A 193 -25.93 -24.33 40.94
CA ASN A 193 -26.43 -23.63 39.77
C ASN A 193 -27.74 -22.92 40.08
N PRO A 194 -28.06 -21.81 39.40
CA PRO A 194 -29.39 -21.23 39.46
C PRO A 194 -30.43 -22.21 38.90
N SER A 195 -31.65 -22.18 39.47
CA SER A 195 -32.76 -23.04 39.03
C SER A 195 -33.22 -22.69 37.60
N SER A 196 -33.00 -21.47 37.16
CA SER A 196 -33.26 -20.97 35.82
C SER A 196 -32.39 -19.78 35.53
N ALA A 197 -31.90 -19.69 34.29
CA ALA A 197 -31.22 -18.53 33.79
C ALA A 197 -31.60 -18.34 32.32
N GLN A 198 -31.65 -17.12 31.86
CA GLN A 198 -32.01 -16.76 30.48
C GLN A 198 -30.95 -15.87 29.85
N ILE A 199 -30.70 -16.13 28.61
CA ILE A 199 -29.90 -15.27 27.75
C ILE A 199 -30.80 -14.63 26.70
N PHE A 200 -30.63 -13.35 26.48
CA PHE A 200 -31.16 -12.70 25.29
C PHE A 200 -30.19 -11.70 24.70
N VAL A 201 -30.26 -11.56 23.39
CA VAL A 201 -29.44 -10.63 22.62
C VAL A 201 -30.36 -9.51 22.13
N LYS A 202 -29.98 -8.28 22.43
CA LYS A 202 -30.66 -7.07 21.97
C LYS A 202 -29.82 -6.35 20.95
N ARG A 203 -30.46 -5.77 19.92
CA ARG A 203 -29.80 -4.85 19.00
C ARG A 203 -29.99 -3.41 19.46
N TYR A 204 -28.92 -2.64 19.47
CA TYR A 204 -28.99 -1.19 19.64
C TYR A 204 -29.19 -0.48 18.30
N VAL A 205 -30.04 0.54 18.29
CA VAL A 205 -30.15 1.47 17.15
C VAL A 205 -29.14 2.61 17.30
N THR A 206 -28.80 2.94 18.54
CA THR A 206 -27.74 3.86 18.94
C THR A 206 -27.08 3.29 20.19
N PHE A 207 -25.75 3.37 20.26
CA PHE A 207 -25.00 2.90 21.43
C PHE A 207 -25.52 3.59 22.70
N ILE A 208 -25.95 2.81 23.67
CA ILE A 208 -26.38 3.28 24.99
C ILE A 208 -25.54 2.52 26.01
N GLU A 209 -24.68 3.22 26.72
CA GLU A 209 -23.76 2.67 27.73
C GLU A 209 -24.44 2.05 28.97
N THR A 210 -25.73 1.93 28.99
CA THR A 210 -26.46 1.44 30.18
C THR A 210 -26.99 0.04 29.97
N CYS A 211 -26.48 -0.91 30.77
CA CYS A 211 -27.03 -2.24 30.89
C CYS A 211 -28.46 -2.20 31.38
N ASN A 212 -29.37 -2.86 30.68
CA ASN A 212 -30.77 -2.97 31.07
C ASN A 212 -31.27 -4.42 30.94
N ALA A 213 -31.50 -5.08 32.08
CA ALA A 213 -32.02 -6.44 32.13
C ALA A 213 -33.45 -6.58 31.55
N GLN A 214 -34.20 -5.50 31.43
CA GLN A 214 -35.55 -5.56 30.86
C GLN A 214 -35.51 -5.66 29.34
N PRO A 215 -36.11 -6.68 28.75
CA PRO A 215 -36.22 -6.82 27.28
C PRO A 215 -37.29 -5.84 26.76
N ILE A 216 -36.89 -4.60 26.49
CA ILE A 216 -37.85 -3.54 26.10
C ILE A 216 -38.18 -3.59 24.60
N ALA A 217 -37.22 -3.85 23.76
CA ALA A 217 -37.39 -3.93 22.29
C ALA A 217 -36.16 -4.56 21.63
N ASN A 218 -36.29 -4.96 20.35
CA ASN A 218 -35.19 -5.39 19.50
C ASN A 218 -34.46 -6.66 19.94
N ILE A 219 -35.15 -7.55 20.67
CA ILE A 219 -34.61 -8.88 20.99
C ILE A 219 -34.48 -9.65 19.67
N VAL A 220 -33.30 -10.19 19.44
CA VAL A 220 -33.00 -11.01 18.25
C VAL A 220 -32.89 -12.50 18.60
N ASN A 221 -32.50 -12.82 19.83
CA ASN A 221 -32.47 -14.18 20.38
C ASN A 221 -32.93 -14.17 21.84
N ASP A 222 -33.59 -15.26 22.29
CA ASP A 222 -34.04 -15.49 23.67
C ASP A 222 -33.95 -17.00 23.92
N VAL A 223 -33.08 -17.40 24.82
CA VAL A 223 -32.77 -18.82 25.10
C VAL A 223 -32.59 -19.05 26.60
N SER A 224 -33.09 -20.18 27.10
CA SER A 224 -32.82 -20.62 28.46
C SER A 224 -31.47 -21.33 28.55
N LEU A 225 -30.68 -20.99 29.58
CA LEU A 225 -29.39 -21.62 29.84
C LEU A 225 -29.53 -23.02 30.45
N SER A 226 -28.59 -23.89 30.04
CA SER A 226 -28.34 -25.17 30.72
C SER A 226 -26.91 -25.17 31.23
N PHE A 227 -26.70 -25.80 32.42
CA PHE A 227 -25.43 -25.85 33.10
C PHE A 227 -24.92 -27.28 33.17
N ASP A 228 -23.61 -27.44 33.15
CA ASP A 228 -22.94 -28.69 33.50
C ASP A 228 -22.72 -28.83 35.00
N ASP A 229 -22.09 -29.95 35.40
CA ASP A 229 -21.80 -30.25 36.82
C ASP A 229 -20.77 -29.28 37.47
N ASN A 230 -20.08 -28.46 36.67
CA ASN A 230 -19.08 -27.48 37.07
C ASN A 230 -19.61 -26.04 37.03
N ASN A 231 -20.92 -25.87 36.92
CA ASN A 231 -21.58 -24.57 36.82
C ASN A 231 -21.24 -23.81 35.51
N PHE A 232 -20.70 -24.50 34.51
CA PHE A 232 -20.34 -23.95 33.22
C PHE A 232 -21.52 -24.03 32.26
N PHE A 233 -21.67 -23.01 31.44
CA PHE A 233 -22.60 -23.00 30.31
C PHE A 233 -21.84 -22.68 29.02
N SER A 234 -22.29 -23.27 27.92
CA SER A 234 -21.83 -22.97 26.55
C SER A 234 -23.04 -23.02 25.62
N LEU A 235 -23.22 -21.99 24.84
CA LEU A 235 -24.33 -21.84 23.93
C LEU A 235 -23.87 -21.09 22.66
N GLU A 236 -24.22 -21.61 21.50
CA GLU A 236 -23.98 -20.96 20.21
C GLU A 236 -25.30 -20.36 19.69
N LEU A 237 -25.28 -19.06 19.37
CA LEU A 237 -26.39 -18.32 18.83
C LEU A 237 -26.11 -17.94 17.38
N ASP A 238 -27.06 -18.25 16.46
CA ASP A 238 -26.97 -17.87 15.06
C ASP A 238 -27.21 -16.37 14.88
N MET A 239 -26.16 -15.66 14.49
CA MET A 239 -26.17 -14.23 14.19
C MET A 239 -25.87 -13.93 12.72
N GLU A 240 -25.62 -14.93 11.85
CA GLU A 240 -25.25 -14.74 10.43
C GLU A 240 -26.24 -13.88 9.64
N THR A 241 -27.53 -14.02 9.96
CA THR A 241 -28.59 -13.28 9.23
C THR A 241 -28.98 -11.98 9.89
N LYS A 242 -28.37 -11.63 11.01
CA LYS A 242 -28.66 -10.38 11.72
C LYS A 242 -27.88 -9.22 11.10
N PRO A 243 -28.49 -8.03 11.05
CA PRO A 243 -27.82 -6.87 10.49
C PRO A 243 -26.69 -6.40 11.41
N ASP A 244 -25.58 -5.99 10.82
CA ASP A 244 -24.42 -5.47 11.54
C ASP A 244 -24.75 -4.29 12.45
N GLY A 245 -23.94 -4.08 13.45
CA GLY A 245 -24.10 -3.02 14.42
C GLY A 245 -23.82 -3.46 15.85
N TRP A 246 -24.13 -2.57 16.79
CA TRP A 246 -23.99 -2.83 18.21
C TRP A 246 -25.10 -3.73 18.74
N TYR A 247 -24.71 -4.70 19.56
CA TYR A 247 -25.57 -5.61 20.27
C TYR A 247 -25.19 -5.66 21.75
N GLU A 248 -26.12 -6.12 22.57
CA GLU A 248 -25.93 -6.39 23.99
C GLU A 248 -26.36 -7.83 24.28
N LEU A 249 -25.44 -8.60 24.82
CA LEU A 249 -25.75 -9.87 25.48
C LEU A 249 -26.24 -9.60 26.88
N VAL A 250 -27.43 -10.05 27.21
CA VAL A 250 -27.98 -9.97 28.56
C VAL A 250 -28.18 -11.37 29.12
N ILE A 251 -27.60 -11.63 30.26
CA ILE A 251 -27.81 -12.87 31.04
C ILE A 251 -28.51 -12.48 32.31
N LEU A 252 -29.66 -13.09 32.57
CA LEU A 252 -30.42 -12.83 33.79
C LEU A 252 -30.80 -14.12 34.52
N ILE A 253 -30.91 -14.01 35.85
CA ILE A 253 -31.40 -15.05 36.75
C ILE A 253 -32.66 -14.51 37.41
N PRO A 254 -33.85 -15.07 37.10
CA PRO A 254 -35.09 -14.70 37.74
C PRO A 254 -35.17 -15.29 39.15
N ASN A 255 -35.87 -14.61 40.03
CA ASN A 255 -36.15 -15.14 41.35
C ASN A 255 -37.00 -16.44 41.25
N PRO A 256 -36.61 -17.54 41.92
CA PRO A 256 -37.32 -18.81 41.83
C PRO A 256 -38.76 -18.75 42.37
N ASP A 257 -39.07 -17.85 43.30
CA ASP A 257 -40.40 -17.71 43.92
C ASP A 257 -41.29 -16.72 43.15
N ASP A 258 -40.70 -15.74 42.43
CA ASP A 258 -41.40 -14.74 41.62
C ASP A 258 -40.59 -14.41 40.39
N SER A 259 -40.92 -15.01 39.25
CA SER A 259 -40.23 -14.82 37.97
C SER A 259 -40.33 -13.39 37.42
N ALA A 260 -41.14 -12.52 38.01
CA ALA A 260 -41.18 -11.09 37.65
C ALA A 260 -40.07 -10.29 38.35
N VAL A 261 -39.39 -10.88 39.33
CA VAL A 261 -38.24 -10.31 40.05
C VAL A 261 -36.97 -10.91 39.48
N ILE A 262 -35.97 -10.08 39.20
CA ILE A 262 -34.66 -10.50 38.73
C ILE A 262 -33.70 -10.48 39.94
N ASP A 263 -33.11 -11.63 40.26
CA ASP A 263 -32.16 -11.77 41.36
C ASP A 263 -30.73 -11.33 40.93
N PHE A 264 -30.39 -11.57 39.68
CA PHE A 264 -29.07 -11.18 39.14
C PHE A 264 -29.15 -10.97 37.64
N TYR A 265 -28.36 -10.04 37.11
CA TYR A 265 -28.16 -9.88 35.68
C TYR A 265 -26.81 -9.28 35.39
N THR A 266 -26.32 -9.56 34.17
CA THR A 266 -25.17 -8.90 33.55
C THR A 266 -25.46 -8.56 32.11
N CYS A 267 -24.78 -7.57 31.59
CA CYS A 267 -24.86 -7.15 30.19
C CYS A 267 -23.46 -6.96 29.62
N LEU A 268 -23.28 -7.40 28.40
CA LEU A 268 -22.01 -7.29 27.65
C LEU A 268 -22.31 -6.73 26.28
N PRO A 269 -21.83 -5.53 25.96
CA PRO A 269 -21.90 -5.00 24.59
C PRO A 269 -20.91 -5.74 23.69
N PHE A 270 -21.32 -5.98 22.45
CA PHE A 270 -20.45 -6.53 21.40
C PHE A 270 -20.81 -5.95 20.03
N LYS A 271 -19.90 -6.10 19.08
CA LYS A 271 -20.03 -5.63 17.72
C LYS A 271 -20.29 -6.80 16.78
N LEU A 272 -21.40 -6.79 16.04
CA LEU A 272 -21.66 -7.79 15.01
C LEU A 272 -21.22 -7.25 13.66
N ASN A 273 -20.37 -8.00 12.98
CA ASN A 273 -19.82 -7.66 11.67
C ASN A 273 -19.89 -8.88 10.74
N ASN A 274 -20.89 -8.92 9.85
CA ASN A 274 -21.10 -9.98 8.87
C ASN A 274 -20.84 -9.51 7.43
N LEU A 275 -20.69 -8.19 7.22
CA LEU A 275 -20.50 -7.60 5.91
C LEU A 275 -19.03 -7.27 5.69
N ASN A 276 -18.50 -7.74 4.56
CA ASN A 276 -17.15 -7.41 4.16
C ASN A 276 -17.01 -5.92 3.81
N PRO A 277 -15.81 -5.33 3.97
CA PRO A 277 -15.54 -3.99 3.54
C PRO A 277 -15.72 -3.82 2.02
N THR A 278 -16.12 -2.63 1.58
CA THR A 278 -16.30 -2.28 0.18
C THR A 278 -15.06 -1.59 -0.36
N ILE A 279 -14.43 -2.19 -1.38
CA ILE A 279 -13.26 -1.60 -2.03
C ILE A 279 -13.68 -0.56 -3.05
N SER A 280 -13.14 0.66 -2.92
CA SER A 280 -13.24 1.74 -3.90
C SER A 280 -11.83 2.17 -4.31
N ILE A 281 -11.46 1.91 -5.56
CA ILE A 281 -10.10 2.13 -6.06
C ILE A 281 -10.12 2.97 -7.35
N THR A 282 -9.15 3.89 -7.48
CA THR A 282 -8.87 4.54 -8.74
C THR A 282 -8.20 3.54 -9.68
N THR A 283 -8.93 3.06 -10.67
CA THR A 283 -8.37 2.08 -11.61
C THR A 283 -7.27 2.70 -12.47
N PRO A 284 -6.07 2.09 -12.55
CA PRO A 284 -5.05 2.54 -13.46
C PRO A 284 -5.53 2.39 -14.92
N PRO A 285 -5.07 3.25 -15.86
CA PRO A 285 -5.31 3.03 -17.29
C PRO A 285 -4.80 1.65 -17.73
N SER A 286 -5.47 1.03 -18.71
CA SER A 286 -5.06 -0.29 -19.21
C SER A 286 -3.70 -0.28 -19.93
N ASP A 287 -3.40 0.86 -20.59
CA ASP A 287 -2.20 1.05 -21.39
C ASP A 287 -1.51 2.36 -20.98
N ILE A 288 -0.36 2.24 -20.40
CA ILE A 288 0.49 3.34 -19.96
C ILE A 288 1.78 3.25 -20.74
N VAL A 289 2.36 4.39 -21.10
CA VAL A 289 3.69 4.48 -21.67
C VAL A 289 4.64 4.83 -20.52
N GLU A 290 5.81 4.22 -20.52
CA GLU A 290 6.81 4.49 -19.50
C GLU A 290 7.22 5.96 -19.46
N GLU A 291 7.43 6.46 -18.26
CA GLU A 291 7.95 7.79 -18.00
C GLU A 291 8.62 7.83 -16.62
N LEU A 292 9.55 8.76 -16.42
CA LEU A 292 10.16 8.95 -15.10
C LEU A 292 9.17 9.68 -14.19
N SER A 293 8.20 8.93 -13.69
CA SER A 293 7.17 9.42 -12.77
C SER A 293 6.70 8.30 -11.86
N THR A 294 6.01 8.68 -10.79
CA THR A 294 5.33 7.75 -9.90
C THR A 294 3.85 7.77 -10.20
N MET A 295 3.28 6.62 -10.51
CA MET A 295 1.84 6.44 -10.64
C MET A 295 1.26 6.12 -9.28
N VAL A 296 0.25 6.89 -8.85
CA VAL A 296 -0.45 6.68 -7.58
C VAL A 296 -1.81 6.05 -7.85
N ILE A 297 -2.09 4.93 -7.17
CA ILE A 297 -3.36 4.22 -7.22
C ILE A 297 -3.99 4.36 -5.84
N ASP A 298 -5.12 5.07 -5.76
CA ASP A 298 -5.75 5.49 -4.51
C ASP A 298 -6.96 4.62 -4.19
N ALA A 299 -7.02 4.10 -2.96
CA ALA A 299 -8.12 3.33 -2.40
C ALA A 299 -8.71 3.97 -1.13
N SER A 300 -8.37 5.23 -0.83
CA SER A 300 -8.80 5.95 0.37
C SER A 300 -10.32 6.08 0.54
N SER A 301 -11.08 5.86 -0.54
CA SER A 301 -12.55 5.85 -0.54
C SER A 301 -13.16 4.48 -0.24
N SER A 302 -12.35 3.48 0.11
CA SER A 302 -12.84 2.20 0.60
C SER A 302 -13.45 2.38 1.98
N GLU A 303 -14.54 1.67 2.27
CA GLU A 303 -15.29 1.84 3.51
C GLU A 303 -15.90 0.51 3.99
N ASP A 304 -16.08 0.38 5.29
CA ASP A 304 -17.00 -0.60 5.84
C ASP A 304 -18.44 -0.07 5.70
N PRO A 305 -19.39 -0.89 5.25
CA PRO A 305 -20.78 -0.44 5.04
C PRO A 305 -21.50 0.09 6.29
N ILE A 306 -21.11 -0.39 7.48
CA ILE A 306 -21.75 -0.06 8.75
C ILE A 306 -20.75 0.60 9.72
N TRP A 307 -19.52 0.12 9.77
CA TRP A 307 -18.49 0.57 10.70
C TRP A 307 -17.58 1.63 10.05
N THR A 308 -18.20 2.69 9.52
CA THR A 308 -17.55 3.74 8.73
C THR A 308 -16.50 4.56 9.50
N GLU A 309 -16.52 4.55 10.84
CA GLU A 309 -15.58 5.27 11.70
C GLU A 309 -14.36 4.41 12.08
N GLU A 310 -14.40 3.12 11.74
CA GLU A 310 -13.32 2.19 12.07
C GLU A 310 -12.27 2.19 10.94
N ASN A 311 -11.00 2.02 11.33
CA ASN A 311 -9.90 2.02 10.38
C ASN A 311 -9.83 0.68 9.63
N LEU A 312 -9.72 0.74 8.31
CA LEU A 312 -9.46 -0.42 7.46
C LEU A 312 -7.96 -0.67 7.33
N TYR A 313 -7.56 -1.93 7.28
CA TYR A 313 -6.20 -2.36 7.00
C TYR A 313 -6.05 -2.73 5.54
N PHE A 314 -5.07 -2.14 4.84
CA PHE A 314 -4.84 -2.32 3.40
C PHE A 314 -3.62 -3.19 3.17
N ILE A 315 -3.72 -4.15 2.25
CA ILE A 315 -2.61 -5.00 1.82
C ILE A 315 -2.52 -4.94 0.29
N TRP A 316 -1.52 -4.24 -0.20
CA TRP A 316 -1.21 -4.15 -1.61
C TRP A 316 -0.14 -5.16 -1.98
N THR A 317 -0.37 -5.89 -3.07
CA THR A 317 0.63 -6.79 -3.65
C THR A 317 0.73 -6.51 -5.14
N CYS A 318 1.89 -6.07 -5.60
CA CYS A 318 2.16 -5.79 -7.00
C CYS A 318 3.23 -6.74 -7.52
N THR A 319 2.96 -7.40 -8.65
CA THR A 319 3.93 -8.24 -9.36
C THR A 319 4.12 -7.73 -10.77
N ASN A 320 5.36 -7.76 -11.28
CA ASN A 320 5.64 -7.46 -12.67
C ASN A 320 6.17 -8.69 -13.41
N SER A 321 5.96 -8.73 -14.73
CA SER A 321 6.35 -9.86 -15.58
C SER A 321 7.82 -9.85 -15.99
N ARG A 322 8.56 -8.75 -15.78
CA ARG A 322 9.93 -8.60 -16.25
C ARG A 322 10.93 -9.37 -15.40
N ASP A 323 10.83 -9.22 -14.08
CA ASP A 323 11.74 -9.84 -13.11
C ASP A 323 11.02 -10.69 -12.06
N ASN A 324 9.69 -10.80 -12.14
CA ASN A 324 8.81 -11.44 -11.16
C ASN A 324 8.97 -10.86 -9.74
N ARG A 325 9.36 -9.60 -9.64
CA ARG A 325 9.49 -8.90 -8.37
C ARG A 325 8.11 -8.73 -7.76
N ILE A 326 8.01 -9.02 -6.46
CA ILE A 326 6.81 -8.79 -5.65
C ILE A 326 7.09 -7.58 -4.77
N ILE A 327 6.20 -6.60 -4.82
CA ILE A 327 6.21 -5.43 -3.94
C ILE A 327 4.98 -5.56 -3.06
N VAL A 328 5.17 -5.50 -1.75
CA VAL A 328 4.09 -5.49 -0.75
C VAL A 328 4.13 -4.17 -0.01
N HIS A 329 2.98 -3.55 0.15
CA HIS A 329 2.78 -2.35 0.95
C HIS A 329 1.51 -2.55 1.78
N GLU A 330 1.62 -2.47 3.11
CA GLU A 330 0.51 -2.77 4.00
C GLU A 330 0.47 -1.83 5.20
N GLY A 331 -0.71 -1.65 5.77
CA GLY A 331 -0.93 -0.81 6.94
C GLY A 331 -2.30 -0.14 6.95
N TYR A 332 -2.65 0.47 8.08
CA TYR A 332 -3.84 1.32 8.22
C TYR A 332 -3.71 2.65 7.46
N ASP A 333 -2.50 3.09 7.20
CA ASP A 333 -2.15 4.29 6.44
C ASP A 333 -1.80 4.02 4.98
N ALA A 334 -1.78 2.74 4.57
CA ALA A 334 -1.51 2.30 3.19
C ALA A 334 -2.72 2.54 2.26
N LEU A 335 -3.29 3.74 2.29
CA LEU A 335 -4.48 4.14 1.53
C LEU A 335 -4.23 4.22 0.02
N SER A 336 -2.98 4.30 -0.40
CA SER A 336 -2.58 4.35 -1.80
C SER A 336 -1.34 3.52 -2.06
N PHE A 337 -1.21 3.07 -3.31
CA PHE A 337 -0.04 2.36 -3.80
C PHE A 337 0.70 3.21 -4.83
N GLU A 338 2.00 3.40 -4.61
CA GLU A 338 2.88 4.13 -5.50
C GLU A 338 3.70 3.16 -6.35
N LEU A 339 3.59 3.27 -7.68
CA LEU A 339 4.33 2.47 -8.63
C LEU A 339 5.26 3.35 -9.47
N ASP A 340 6.53 2.97 -9.56
CA ASP A 340 7.49 3.54 -10.49
C ASP A 340 7.09 3.18 -11.93
N SER A 341 6.65 4.17 -12.71
CA SER A 341 6.23 3.98 -14.10
C SER A 341 7.38 4.00 -15.12
N SER A 342 8.63 4.06 -14.65
CA SER A 342 9.82 3.99 -15.52
C SER A 342 10.20 2.55 -15.93
N VAL A 343 9.48 1.53 -15.47
CA VAL A 343 9.77 0.13 -15.78
C VAL A 343 8.69 -0.44 -16.69
N SER A 344 9.02 -0.70 -17.95
CA SER A 344 8.12 -1.34 -18.90
C SER A 344 7.89 -2.81 -18.54
N ALA A 345 6.64 -3.20 -18.30
CA ALA A 345 6.25 -4.57 -17.98
C ALA A 345 4.72 -4.75 -17.99
N ASN A 346 4.26 -6.00 -17.87
CA ASN A 346 2.89 -6.28 -17.46
C ASN A 346 2.85 -6.41 -15.94
N TYR A 347 1.90 -5.74 -15.33
CA TYR A 347 1.70 -5.68 -13.89
C TYR A 347 0.40 -6.36 -13.49
N ASN A 348 0.45 -7.10 -12.38
CA ASN A 348 -0.72 -7.56 -11.65
C ASN A 348 -0.70 -6.90 -10.27
N LEU A 349 -1.71 -6.08 -9.98
CA LEU A 349 -1.90 -5.40 -8.71
C LEU A 349 -3.09 -6.02 -8.00
N LYS A 350 -2.85 -6.58 -6.82
CA LYS A 350 -3.88 -7.09 -5.91
C LYS A 350 -4.00 -6.13 -4.73
N LEU A 351 -5.22 -5.76 -4.37
CA LEU A 351 -5.56 -5.09 -3.14
C LEU A 351 -6.46 -6.00 -2.32
N GLU A 352 -6.10 -6.22 -1.07
CA GLU A 352 -6.94 -6.81 -0.03
C GLU A 352 -7.17 -5.75 1.05
N VAL A 353 -8.43 -5.56 1.44
CA VAL A 353 -8.83 -4.63 2.49
C VAL A 353 -9.49 -5.43 3.59
N VAL A 354 -9.01 -5.28 4.81
CA VAL A 354 -9.47 -6.01 6.00
C VAL A 354 -10.06 -5.00 6.98
N ASP A 355 -11.22 -5.31 7.53
CA ASP A 355 -11.84 -4.52 8.60
C ASP A 355 -11.35 -4.96 9.99
N GLN A 356 -11.76 -4.25 11.04
CA GLN A 356 -11.38 -4.57 12.43
C GLN A 356 -12.05 -5.84 12.95
N GLY A 357 -13.14 -6.28 12.34
CA GLY A 357 -13.79 -7.55 12.64
C GLY A 357 -13.11 -8.75 11.98
N GLY A 358 -12.08 -8.52 11.16
CA GLY A 358 -11.32 -9.57 10.47
C GLY A 358 -11.92 -10.06 9.16
N LEU A 359 -13.00 -9.44 8.65
CA LEU A 359 -13.53 -9.74 7.34
C LEU A 359 -12.73 -9.00 6.27
N SER A 360 -12.60 -9.59 5.09
CA SER A 360 -11.84 -8.99 4.01
C SER A 360 -12.54 -9.01 2.66
N SER A 361 -12.19 -8.04 1.82
CA SER A 361 -12.49 -8.01 0.40
C SER A 361 -11.21 -7.91 -0.40
N THR A 362 -11.23 -8.48 -1.60
CA THR A 362 -10.06 -8.49 -2.50
C THR A 362 -10.46 -8.06 -3.90
N THR A 363 -9.58 -7.30 -4.55
CA THR A 363 -9.72 -6.94 -5.97
C THR A 363 -8.36 -7.05 -6.67
N GLU A 364 -8.38 -7.33 -7.99
CA GLU A 364 -7.17 -7.48 -8.80
C GLU A 364 -7.29 -6.66 -10.09
N TYR A 365 -6.19 -6.04 -10.50
CA TYR A 365 -6.06 -5.27 -11.73
C TYR A 365 -4.83 -5.69 -12.51
N ASN A 366 -5.02 -5.87 -13.84
CA ASN A 366 -3.94 -6.10 -14.76
C ASN A 366 -3.80 -4.89 -15.67
N PHE A 367 -2.59 -4.36 -15.81
CA PHE A 367 -2.27 -3.27 -16.72
C PHE A 367 -0.86 -3.45 -17.27
N SER A 368 -0.51 -2.69 -18.32
CA SER A 368 0.82 -2.74 -18.91
C SER A 368 1.43 -1.33 -18.97
N ILE A 369 2.72 -1.26 -18.71
CA ILE A 369 3.55 -0.10 -19.01
C ILE A 369 4.36 -0.49 -20.22
N SER A 370 4.12 0.24 -21.34
CA SER A 370 4.76 -0.02 -22.62
C SER A 370 6.04 0.78 -22.75
N ASN A 371 7.08 0.13 -23.27
CA ASN A 371 8.34 0.80 -23.62
C ASN A 371 8.15 1.83 -24.73
N LEU A 372 8.88 2.95 -24.67
CA LEU A 372 9.02 3.92 -25.75
C LEU A 372 10.28 3.61 -26.56
N ILE A 373 10.10 3.49 -27.88
CA ILE A 373 11.21 3.21 -28.80
C ILE A 373 12.17 4.40 -28.82
N PRO A 374 13.49 4.19 -28.72
CA PRO A 374 14.47 5.27 -28.74
C PRO A 374 14.43 6.06 -30.06
N THR A 375 14.82 7.31 -30.01
CA THR A 375 14.94 8.17 -31.19
C THR A 375 16.40 8.24 -31.65
N SER A 376 16.71 7.67 -32.83
CA SER A 376 18.03 7.77 -33.42
C SER A 376 18.28 9.16 -34.03
N LYS A 377 19.45 9.74 -33.75
CA LYS A 377 19.89 11.03 -34.30
C LYS A 377 21.34 10.96 -34.75
N LEU A 378 21.52 10.99 -36.08
CA LEU A 378 22.82 10.90 -36.73
C LEU A 378 23.34 12.30 -37.09
N THR A 379 24.59 12.57 -36.73
CA THR A 379 25.30 13.79 -37.14
C THR A 379 26.59 13.38 -37.88
N ILE A 380 26.84 13.99 -39.03
CA ILE A 380 28.02 13.74 -39.86
C ILE A 380 28.74 15.07 -40.09
N ASN A 381 30.02 15.14 -39.71
CA ASN A 381 30.84 16.36 -39.82
C ASN A 381 30.14 17.58 -39.16
N GLY A 382 29.41 17.36 -38.03
CA GLY A 382 28.67 18.41 -37.30
C GLY A 382 27.31 18.77 -37.89
N ILE A 383 26.86 18.15 -38.96
CA ILE A 383 25.56 18.39 -39.60
C ILE A 383 24.62 17.25 -39.25
N THR A 384 23.47 17.56 -38.66
CA THR A 384 22.40 16.57 -38.41
C THR A 384 21.75 16.21 -39.74
N VAL A 385 21.62 14.91 -39.99
CA VAL A 385 21.08 14.34 -41.22
C VAL A 385 19.78 13.60 -40.98
N SER A 386 18.97 13.43 -42.01
CA SER A 386 17.72 12.68 -41.96
C SER A 386 17.88 11.27 -42.54
N ASP A 387 16.98 10.36 -42.18
CA ASP A 387 16.97 9.03 -42.76
C ASP A 387 16.79 9.08 -44.28
N GLY A 388 17.62 8.33 -44.99
CA GLY A 388 17.63 8.30 -46.47
C GLY A 388 18.39 9.43 -47.15
N ASP A 389 18.98 10.38 -46.42
CA ASP A 389 19.74 11.48 -47.01
C ASP A 389 20.97 10.98 -47.80
N GLU A 390 21.31 11.73 -48.87
CA GLU A 390 22.54 11.55 -49.64
C GLU A 390 23.53 12.68 -49.30
N ILE A 391 24.67 12.33 -48.71
CA ILE A 391 25.67 13.27 -48.21
C ILE A 391 26.89 13.26 -49.13
N ASN A 392 27.11 14.37 -49.84
CA ASN A 392 28.31 14.56 -50.62
C ASN A 392 29.46 14.93 -49.68
N LEU A 393 30.44 14.05 -49.54
CA LEU A 393 31.59 14.28 -48.68
C LEU A 393 32.58 15.23 -49.38
N GLU A 394 33.21 16.13 -48.61
CA GLU A 394 34.29 16.97 -49.10
C GLU A 394 35.63 16.22 -49.11
N SER A 395 35.80 15.29 -48.19
CA SER A 395 36.98 14.44 -47.96
C SER A 395 36.56 13.08 -47.44
N LEU A 396 37.35 12.05 -47.77
CA LEU A 396 37.14 10.69 -47.23
C LEU A 396 37.76 10.48 -45.85
N ASN A 397 38.66 11.36 -45.41
CA ASN A 397 39.37 11.17 -44.14
C ASN A 397 39.67 12.53 -43.48
N PRO A 398 39.35 12.71 -42.20
CA PRO A 398 38.44 11.90 -41.40
C PRO A 398 36.96 12.29 -41.66
N ILE A 399 36.04 11.33 -41.56
CA ILE A 399 34.59 11.57 -41.49
C ILE A 399 34.20 11.49 -40.04
N LEU A 400 33.68 12.57 -39.46
CA LEU A 400 33.27 12.61 -38.06
C LEU A 400 31.82 12.16 -37.91
N LEU A 401 31.57 11.08 -37.18
CA LEU A 401 30.25 10.53 -36.88
C LEU A 401 29.90 10.81 -35.42
N ASP A 402 28.67 11.19 -35.18
CA ASP A 402 28.17 11.48 -33.83
C ASP A 402 26.72 11.04 -33.69
N GLY A 403 26.46 10.13 -32.74
CA GLY A 403 25.15 9.63 -32.36
C GLY A 403 24.71 10.14 -31.00
N SER A 404 25.48 10.99 -30.33
CA SER A 404 25.22 11.43 -28.93
C SER A 404 23.95 12.24 -28.75
N LYS A 405 23.32 12.68 -29.82
CA LYS A 405 22.03 13.38 -29.82
C LYS A 405 20.82 12.42 -29.87
N SER A 406 21.09 11.13 -30.02
CA SER A 406 20.03 10.13 -29.87
C SER A 406 19.45 10.19 -28.44
N SER A 407 18.17 9.99 -28.31
CA SER A 407 17.45 10.19 -27.06
C SER A 407 16.39 9.11 -26.86
N ASP A 408 16.08 8.90 -25.62
CA ASP A 408 15.00 8.05 -25.14
C ASP A 408 14.36 8.68 -23.92
N THR A 409 13.48 7.95 -23.24
CA THR A 409 12.95 8.31 -21.93
C THR A 409 14.10 8.46 -20.92
N GLU A 410 13.90 9.21 -19.86
CA GLU A 410 14.96 9.55 -18.91
C GLU A 410 15.54 8.33 -18.20
N ASN A 411 14.69 7.29 -17.97
CA ASN A 411 15.09 6.02 -17.38
C ASN A 411 16.05 5.22 -18.28
N ASP A 412 15.87 5.27 -19.62
CA ASP A 412 16.62 4.46 -20.57
C ASP A 412 17.80 5.21 -21.21
N LEU A 413 17.85 6.53 -21.03
CA LEU A 413 18.89 7.38 -21.60
C LEU A 413 20.32 6.89 -21.29
N GLN A 414 20.57 6.37 -20.09
CA GLN A 414 21.90 5.86 -19.69
C GLN A 414 22.21 4.48 -20.29
N GLY A 415 21.19 3.74 -20.71
CA GLY A 415 21.27 2.40 -21.27
C GLY A 415 21.41 2.37 -22.79
N LEU A 416 21.31 3.52 -23.49
CA LEU A 416 21.33 3.58 -24.93
C LEU A 416 22.62 3.03 -25.52
N ARG A 417 22.48 2.13 -26.49
CA ARG A 417 23.57 1.53 -27.27
C ARG A 417 23.44 1.96 -28.72
N CYS A 418 24.46 2.60 -29.22
CA CYS A 418 24.58 2.96 -30.65
C CYS A 418 25.42 1.92 -31.39
N ILE A 419 24.87 1.31 -32.42
CA ILE A 419 25.54 0.33 -33.26
C ILE A 419 25.67 0.91 -34.69
N TRP A 420 26.90 1.02 -35.13
CA TRP A 420 27.20 1.60 -36.44
C TRP A 420 27.55 0.51 -37.45
N SER A 421 26.97 0.60 -38.64
CA SER A 421 27.25 -0.34 -39.70
C SER A 421 27.45 0.37 -41.04
N ILE A 422 28.28 -0.22 -41.91
CA ILE A 422 28.46 0.16 -43.31
C ILE A 422 28.05 -1.00 -44.20
N ASN A 423 27.12 -0.76 -45.11
CA ASN A 423 26.58 -1.77 -46.03
C ASN A 423 26.14 -3.06 -45.27
N GLY A 424 25.60 -2.89 -44.04
CA GLY A 424 25.12 -3.98 -43.17
C GLY A 424 26.21 -4.69 -42.34
N ILE A 425 27.46 -4.25 -42.41
CA ILE A 425 28.57 -4.78 -41.61
C ILE A 425 28.80 -3.85 -40.42
N VAL A 426 28.68 -4.34 -39.20
CA VAL A 426 28.96 -3.57 -37.96
C VAL A 426 30.43 -3.17 -37.94
N ILE A 427 30.68 -1.90 -37.67
CA ILE A 427 32.03 -1.32 -37.63
C ILE A 427 32.47 -0.91 -36.24
N PHE A 428 31.57 -0.40 -35.41
CA PHE A 428 31.80 -0.08 -33.98
C PHE A 428 30.51 0.13 -33.23
N GLU A 429 30.61 0.18 -31.89
CA GLU A 429 29.54 0.51 -30.96
C GLU A 429 29.92 1.75 -30.13
N GLY A 430 28.91 2.51 -29.71
CA GLY A 430 29.02 3.72 -28.89
C GLY A 430 28.40 4.93 -29.57
N CYS A 431 27.79 5.82 -28.77
CA CYS A 431 27.05 7.00 -29.27
C CYS A 431 27.94 8.23 -29.40
N GLU A 432 29.08 8.27 -28.74
CA GLU A 432 30.02 9.40 -28.75
C GLU A 432 30.66 9.63 -30.11
N ASN A 433 31.19 10.83 -30.32
CA ASN A 433 31.92 11.22 -31.53
C ASN A 433 33.03 10.23 -31.88
N ARG A 434 33.02 9.76 -33.14
CA ARG A 434 34.04 8.87 -33.71
C ARG A 434 34.46 9.25 -35.10
N GLU A 435 35.73 8.99 -35.42
CA GLU A 435 36.24 9.14 -36.75
C GLU A 435 36.03 7.86 -37.55
N LEU A 436 35.36 7.98 -38.70
CA LEU A 436 35.25 6.93 -39.68
C LEU A 436 36.29 7.14 -40.78
N ILE A 437 37.06 6.09 -41.02
CA ILE A 437 37.95 6.01 -42.18
C ILE A 437 37.22 5.25 -43.29
N TRP A 438 37.17 5.80 -44.51
CA TRP A 438 36.54 5.12 -45.63
C TRP A 438 37.17 3.73 -45.85
N PRO A 439 36.39 2.65 -46.00
CA PRO A 439 36.92 1.30 -46.11
C PRO A 439 37.85 1.13 -47.31
N GLU A 440 39.05 0.63 -47.08
CA GLU A 440 40.09 0.47 -48.15
C GLU A 440 39.63 -0.42 -49.30
N ASN A 441 38.80 -1.44 -49.02
CA ASN A 441 38.25 -2.34 -50.03
C ASN A 441 37.06 -1.76 -50.78
N GLN A 442 36.66 -0.51 -50.49
CA GLN A 442 35.51 0.19 -51.08
C GLN A 442 35.91 1.57 -51.65
N THR A 443 37.21 1.84 -51.83
CA THR A 443 37.70 3.13 -52.32
C THR A 443 37.17 3.47 -53.73
N ASP A 444 36.88 2.45 -54.53
CA ASP A 444 36.33 2.60 -55.89
C ASP A 444 34.79 2.69 -55.91
N ASN A 445 34.14 2.49 -54.74
CA ASN A 445 32.70 2.63 -54.64
C ASN A 445 32.31 4.10 -54.67
N LYS A 446 31.32 4.44 -55.48
CA LYS A 446 30.75 5.78 -55.52
C LYS A 446 30.03 6.15 -54.22
N GLU A 447 29.41 5.18 -53.58
CA GLU A 447 28.62 5.38 -52.39
C GLU A 447 28.78 4.20 -51.41
N ILE A 448 28.61 4.50 -50.13
CA ILE A 448 28.39 3.50 -49.05
C ILE A 448 27.14 3.90 -48.26
N VAL A 449 26.43 2.91 -47.75
CA VAL A 449 25.30 3.13 -46.83
C VAL A 449 25.80 3.02 -45.40
N LEU A 450 25.78 4.14 -44.68
CA LEU A 450 26.05 4.21 -43.28
C LEU A 450 24.72 4.10 -42.53
N ARG A 451 24.66 3.25 -41.53
CA ARG A 451 23.49 3.08 -40.67
C ARG A 451 23.88 3.18 -39.22
N LEU A 452 23.08 3.91 -38.46
CA LEU A 452 23.07 3.98 -37.00
C LEU A 452 21.82 3.28 -36.49
N ASP A 453 21.99 2.22 -35.68
CA ASP A 453 20.95 1.60 -34.87
C ASP A 453 21.14 2.06 -33.45
N VAL A 454 20.08 2.59 -32.84
CA VAL A 454 20.06 3.00 -31.43
C VAL A 454 19.11 2.07 -30.72
N MET A 455 19.61 1.35 -29.73
CA MET A 455 18.90 0.34 -28.96
C MET A 455 18.85 0.77 -27.51
N ASP A 456 17.68 0.61 -26.86
CA ASP A 456 17.48 0.83 -25.44
C ASP A 456 17.87 -0.42 -24.60
N ASN A 457 17.65 -0.35 -23.29
CA ASN A 457 17.92 -1.46 -22.36
C ASN A 457 16.77 -2.50 -22.34
N ASP A 458 15.61 -2.19 -22.92
CA ASP A 458 14.45 -3.08 -23.07
C ASP A 458 14.50 -3.90 -24.35
N GLY A 459 15.40 -3.55 -25.27
CA GLY A 459 15.68 -4.30 -26.49
C GLY A 459 14.98 -3.74 -27.74
N ASP A 460 14.24 -2.65 -27.60
CA ASP A 460 13.68 -1.94 -28.75
C ASP A 460 14.74 -1.06 -29.41
N PHE A 461 14.54 -0.75 -30.68
CA PHE A 461 15.52 0.04 -31.40
C PHE A 461 14.89 0.90 -32.49
N SER A 462 15.56 2.01 -32.81
CA SER A 462 15.33 2.81 -33.99
C SER A 462 16.57 2.87 -34.85
N SER A 463 16.38 3.12 -36.14
CA SER A 463 17.48 3.15 -37.12
C SER A 463 17.43 4.40 -37.94
N GLN A 464 18.60 4.91 -38.31
CA GLN A 464 18.77 5.95 -39.28
C GLN A 464 19.88 5.58 -40.28
N SER A 465 19.62 5.65 -41.58
CA SER A 465 20.57 5.29 -42.62
C SER A 465 20.75 6.43 -43.60
N VAL A 466 21.97 6.64 -44.06
CA VAL A 466 22.32 7.67 -45.05
C VAL A 466 23.30 7.12 -46.07
N LYS A 467 23.30 7.69 -47.24
CA LYS A 467 24.28 7.39 -48.29
C LYS A 467 25.41 8.41 -48.24
N LEU A 468 26.62 7.94 -48.04
CA LEU A 468 27.82 8.77 -48.15
C LEU A 468 28.38 8.67 -49.57
N ILE A 469 28.51 9.81 -50.26
CA ILE A 469 29.00 9.90 -51.63
C ILE A 469 30.49 10.20 -51.63
N ASN A 470 31.25 9.35 -52.30
CA ASN A 470 32.70 9.47 -52.43
C ASN A 470 33.09 10.61 -53.42
N PRO A 471 33.78 11.67 -52.92
CA PRO A 471 34.15 12.82 -53.77
C PRO A 471 35.19 12.47 -54.81
N ASN A 472 35.94 11.37 -54.67
CA ASN A 472 37.02 10.99 -55.58
C ASN A 472 36.54 10.11 -56.73
N VAL A 473 35.31 9.65 -56.73
CA VAL A 473 34.73 8.83 -57.77
C VAL A 473 33.78 9.68 -58.60
N ASN A 474 34.26 10.14 -59.74
CA ASN A 474 33.44 10.90 -60.68
C ASN A 474 32.41 9.98 -61.35
N ASP A 475 31.26 10.52 -61.65
CA ASP A 475 30.29 9.85 -62.51
C ASP A 475 30.91 9.64 -63.86
N SER A 476 31.09 8.41 -64.29
CA SER A 476 31.45 8.13 -65.68
C SER A 476 30.36 8.76 -66.55
N LEU A 477 30.79 9.67 -67.44
CA LEU A 477 29.86 10.29 -68.39
C LEU A 477 28.99 9.20 -68.99
N PRO A 478 27.68 9.38 -69.10
CA PRO A 478 26.78 8.35 -69.63
C PRO A 478 27.05 8.20 -71.15
N TYR A 479 28.16 7.48 -71.47
CA TYR A 479 28.56 7.18 -72.85
C TYR A 479 27.37 6.74 -73.71
N PRO A 480 26.41 5.91 -73.23
CA PRO A 480 25.25 5.59 -74.06
C PRO A 480 24.38 6.79 -74.42
N LEU A 481 24.24 7.75 -73.50
CA LEU A 481 23.46 8.98 -73.76
C LEU A 481 24.19 9.91 -74.69
N ILE A 482 25.54 10.03 -74.61
CA ILE A 482 26.37 10.80 -75.56
C ILE A 482 26.30 10.15 -76.92
N VAL A 483 26.43 8.83 -77.04
CA VAL A 483 26.29 8.09 -78.26
C VAL A 483 24.90 8.29 -78.87
N LEU A 484 23.86 8.27 -78.06
CA LEU A 484 22.48 8.49 -78.46
C LEU A 484 22.27 9.94 -79.00
N LEU A 485 22.80 10.94 -78.28
CA LEU A 485 22.77 12.35 -78.70
C LEU A 485 23.53 12.56 -80.02
N ILE A 486 24.75 12.00 -80.19
CA ILE A 486 25.53 12.05 -81.42
C ILE A 486 24.78 11.36 -82.54
N SER A 487 24.21 10.19 -82.31
CA SER A 487 23.39 9.45 -83.27
C SER A 487 22.17 10.25 -83.73
N PHE A 488 21.49 10.91 -82.74
CA PHE A 488 20.34 11.76 -83.03
C PHE A 488 20.71 13.00 -83.85
N LEU A 489 21.82 13.66 -83.49
CA LEU A 489 22.36 14.78 -84.29
C LEU A 489 22.75 14.35 -85.71
N PHE A 490 23.34 13.15 -85.85
CA PHE A 490 23.66 12.57 -87.15
C PHE A 490 22.40 12.29 -87.98
N LEU A 491 21.37 11.77 -87.38
CA LEU A 491 20.07 11.49 -87.96
C LEU A 491 19.41 12.80 -88.42
N ILE A 492 19.38 13.83 -87.59
CA ILE A 492 18.87 15.15 -87.93
C ILE A 492 19.68 15.75 -89.13
N SER A 493 21.00 15.69 -89.06
CA SER A 493 21.87 16.18 -90.13
C SER A 493 21.65 15.43 -91.44
N SER A 494 21.45 14.12 -91.39
CA SER A 494 21.12 13.27 -92.50
C SER A 494 19.79 13.65 -93.17
N ILE A 495 18.78 13.92 -92.34
CA ILE A 495 17.45 14.37 -92.80
C ILE A 495 17.55 15.75 -93.47
N PHE A 496 18.28 16.70 -92.81
CA PHE A 496 18.50 18.02 -93.39
C PHE A 496 19.28 17.95 -94.73
N TYR A 497 20.29 17.10 -94.83
CA TYR A 497 21.04 16.88 -96.07
C TYR A 497 20.14 16.31 -97.15
N ARG A 498 19.27 15.39 -96.82
CA ARG A 498 18.32 14.81 -97.78
C ARG A 498 17.32 15.84 -98.29
N PHE A 499 16.76 16.67 -97.42
CA PHE A 499 15.84 17.74 -97.78
C PHE A 499 16.55 18.80 -98.67
N ARG A 500 17.81 19.11 -98.43
CA ARG A 500 18.57 20.04 -99.20
C ARG A 500 18.90 19.50 -100.62
N LYS A 501 19.11 18.20 -100.71
CA LYS A 501 19.37 17.53 -101.97
C LYS A 501 18.12 17.38 -102.84
N ASP A 502 16.95 17.22 -102.26
CA ASP A 502 15.71 17.17 -103.02
C ASP A 502 15.25 18.55 -103.54
N SER A 503 15.75 19.65 -102.98
CA SER A 503 15.45 21.00 -103.46
C SER A 503 16.24 21.43 -104.70
N GLU A 504 17.34 20.74 -105.08
CA GLU A 504 18.16 21.07 -106.29
C GLU A 504 17.74 20.31 -107.53
N ASN A 505 16.78 19.34 -107.44
CA ASN A 505 16.48 18.49 -108.60
C ASN A 505 15.05 18.66 -109.16
N ASN A 506 14.38 19.79 -108.93
CA ASN A 506 13.11 20.08 -109.61
C ASN A 506 13.25 21.06 -110.72
N SER A 507 14.02 20.69 -111.73
CA SER A 507 13.87 21.28 -113.11
C SER A 507 13.03 20.32 -113.94
N ILE A 508 11.75 20.60 -114.08
CA ILE A 508 10.85 19.89 -115.00
C ILE A 508 11.23 20.28 -116.46
N PRO A 509 11.54 19.31 -117.32
CA PRO A 509 11.76 19.63 -118.71
C PRO A 509 10.44 20.08 -119.37
N LYS A 510 10.40 21.31 -119.92
CA LYS A 510 9.31 21.79 -120.76
C LYS A 510 9.29 21.02 -122.08
N TRP A 511 8.23 20.23 -122.24
CA TRP A 511 7.94 19.68 -123.59
C TRP A 511 7.39 20.80 -124.48
N SER A 512 8.13 21.16 -125.49
CA SER A 512 7.69 22.05 -126.56
C SER A 512 6.69 21.30 -127.44
N LYS A 513 5.50 21.85 -127.68
CA LYS A 513 4.60 21.45 -128.77
C LYS A 513 5.24 21.92 -130.14
N GLY A 514 5.48 20.97 -131.01
CA GLY A 514 5.72 21.17 -132.38
C GLY A 514 4.72 20.38 -133.19
N LYS A 515 4.09 21.06 -134.04
CA LYS A 515 3.17 20.72 -135.12
C LYS A 515 2.89 19.25 -135.36
#